data_41107edfd584e70a913e2a4a84fb2ab6
#
_entry.id   41107edfd584e70a913e2a4a84fb2ab6
#
_cell.length_a   1.000
_cell.length_b   1.000
_cell.length_c   1.000
_cell.angle_alpha   90.00
_cell.angle_beta   90.00
_cell.angle_gamma   90.00
#
_symmetry.space_group_name_H-M   'P 1'
#
loop_
_entity.id
_entity.type
_entity.pdbx_description
1 polymer ?
#
loop_
_entity_poly.entity_id
_entity_poly.type
_entity_poly.pdbx_seq_one_letter_code
_entity_poly.pdbx_strand_id
1 'polypeptide(L)'
;PNLAQVPSDLEFRKLFRATPGLVMVGADLAGIELRMLAHYLARYDGGRYGDVLLNGDIHQENADKIGISRRLVKTVTYAFLYGAGDHKIGLSYDAQLSSQAAKKKGAEIRQAYMDAIPGLEKLVNAVKSKAESGYINLCDGRRCAVDGSHKALNYLLQGSAGVIAKQWMIHTHNTIATCEIDAHQLAFIHDE
;
A
#
# COMPACT_ATOMS: atom_id res chain seq x y z
N PRO A 1 -7.90 -21.61 -4.18
CA PRO A 1 -8.68 -20.53 -3.55
C PRO A 1 -7.74 -19.48 -2.97
N ASN A 2 -8.06 -18.20 -3.14
CA ASN A 2 -7.27 -17.10 -2.58
C ASN A 2 -8.01 -16.55 -1.34
N LEU A 3 -7.47 -16.82 -0.15
CA LEU A 3 -8.08 -16.39 1.11
C LEU A 3 -8.21 -14.87 1.22
N ALA A 4 -7.29 -14.10 0.60
CA ALA A 4 -7.38 -12.64 0.57
C ALA A 4 -8.58 -12.10 -0.25
N GLN A 5 -9.25 -12.95 -1.03
CA GLN A 5 -10.41 -12.59 -1.86
C GLN A 5 -11.73 -13.13 -1.31
N VAL A 6 -11.75 -13.65 -0.08
CA VAL A 6 -12.99 -14.06 0.56
C VAL A 6 -13.89 -12.83 0.73
N PRO A 7 -15.15 -12.87 0.28
CA PRO A 7 -16.06 -11.75 0.45
C PRO A 7 -16.22 -11.34 1.92
N SER A 8 -16.39 -10.04 2.13
CA SER A 8 -16.56 -9.48 3.49
C SER A 8 -17.90 -9.82 4.13
N ASP A 9 -18.84 -10.38 3.35
CA ASP A 9 -20.15 -10.79 3.85
C ASP A 9 -20.03 -11.80 4.99
N LEU A 10 -20.83 -11.60 6.01
CA LEU A 10 -20.81 -12.39 7.23
C LEU A 10 -21.01 -13.90 6.97
N GLU A 11 -21.80 -14.26 5.96
CA GLU A 11 -22.07 -15.66 5.58
C GLU A 11 -20.79 -16.41 5.18
N PHE A 12 -19.89 -15.74 4.43
CA PHE A 12 -18.61 -16.35 4.06
C PHE A 12 -17.62 -16.34 5.24
N ARG A 13 -17.59 -15.27 6.02
CA ARG A 13 -16.66 -15.16 7.17
C ARG A 13 -17.00 -16.14 8.30
N LYS A 14 -18.26 -16.47 8.50
CA LYS A 14 -18.70 -17.50 9.46
C LYS A 14 -18.17 -18.92 9.18
N LEU A 15 -17.66 -19.17 7.98
CA LEU A 15 -17.04 -20.45 7.64
C LEU A 15 -15.67 -20.64 8.32
N PHE A 16 -15.03 -19.55 8.69
CA PHE A 16 -13.75 -19.57 9.41
C PHE A 16 -14.06 -19.55 10.91
N ARG A 17 -13.76 -20.64 11.58
CA ARG A 17 -14.06 -20.82 13.01
C ARG A 17 -12.85 -21.35 13.73
N ALA A 18 -12.63 -20.87 14.94
CA ALA A 18 -11.69 -21.49 15.86
C ALA A 18 -12.15 -22.91 16.25
N THR A 19 -11.21 -23.75 16.60
CA THR A 19 -11.51 -25.05 17.24
C THR A 19 -12.33 -24.82 18.53
N PRO A 20 -13.29 -25.71 18.87
CA PRO A 20 -14.03 -25.58 20.12
C PRO A 20 -13.12 -25.38 21.34
N GLY A 21 -13.44 -24.38 22.15
CA GLY A 21 -12.64 -23.99 23.32
C GLY A 21 -11.50 -23.01 23.03
N LEU A 22 -11.25 -22.67 21.76
CA LEU A 22 -10.27 -21.67 21.34
C LEU A 22 -10.94 -20.43 20.76
N VAL A 23 -10.18 -19.35 20.62
CA VAL A 23 -10.59 -18.11 19.94
C VAL A 23 -9.67 -17.83 18.77
N MET A 24 -10.21 -17.22 17.72
CA MET A 24 -9.42 -16.74 16.60
C MET A 24 -9.08 -15.27 16.83
N VAL A 25 -7.80 -14.92 16.68
CA VAL A 25 -7.29 -13.55 16.79
C VAL A 25 -6.74 -13.16 15.43
N GLY A 26 -7.25 -12.05 14.87
CA GLY A 26 -6.73 -11.42 13.67
C GLY A 26 -5.99 -10.12 14.03
N ALA A 27 -4.89 -9.84 13.34
CA ALA A 27 -4.15 -8.60 13.46
C ALA A 27 -3.65 -8.17 12.08
N ASP A 28 -3.78 -6.89 11.77
CA ASP A 28 -3.47 -6.28 10.45
C ASP A 28 -2.41 -5.19 10.59
N LEU A 29 -1.50 -5.12 9.61
CA LEU A 29 -0.50 -4.05 9.53
C LEU A 29 -1.12 -2.80 8.91
N ALA A 30 -1.64 -1.93 9.75
CA ALA A 30 -2.38 -0.73 9.32
C ALA A 30 -1.62 0.11 8.28
N GLY A 31 -2.10 0.10 7.03
CA GLY A 31 -1.61 0.92 5.94
C GLY A 31 -0.15 0.70 5.60
N ILE A 32 0.30 -0.54 5.56
CA ILE A 32 1.72 -0.89 5.39
C ILE A 32 2.34 -0.25 4.14
N GLU A 33 1.64 -0.17 3.02
CA GLU A 33 2.15 0.47 1.81
C GLU A 33 2.37 1.97 1.99
N LEU A 34 1.47 2.67 2.71
CA LEU A 34 1.65 4.10 3.02
C LEU A 34 2.83 4.31 3.97
N ARG A 35 3.07 3.40 4.89
CA ARG A 35 4.23 3.42 5.77
C ARG A 35 5.52 3.19 4.99
N MET A 36 5.52 2.30 4.01
CA MET A 36 6.66 2.12 3.11
C MET A 36 6.88 3.35 2.24
N LEU A 37 5.80 3.97 1.73
CA LEU A 37 5.92 5.24 1.01
C LEU A 37 6.54 6.32 1.90
N ALA A 38 6.08 6.47 3.14
CA ALA A 38 6.63 7.41 4.11
C ALA A 38 8.13 7.18 4.36
N HIS A 39 8.54 5.92 4.52
CA HIS A 39 9.93 5.53 4.68
C HIS A 39 10.81 6.01 3.52
N TYR A 40 10.39 5.77 2.28
CA TYR A 40 11.18 6.18 1.11
C TYR A 40 11.09 7.67 0.82
N LEU A 41 9.98 8.35 1.18
CA LEU A 41 9.83 9.80 1.05
C LEU A 41 10.68 10.58 2.05
N ALA A 42 10.98 10.02 3.22
CA ALA A 42 11.65 10.70 4.31
C ALA A 42 12.97 11.40 3.90
N ARG A 43 13.70 10.83 2.92
CA ARG A 43 14.91 11.45 2.36
C ARG A 43 14.65 12.72 1.54
N TYR A 44 13.41 12.96 1.11
CA TYR A 44 13.03 14.07 0.25
C TYR A 44 12.18 15.12 0.99
N ASP A 45 11.44 14.72 2.02
CA ASP A 45 10.51 15.58 2.75
C ASP A 45 10.87 15.77 4.24
N GLY A 46 12.00 15.18 4.67
CA GLY A 46 12.45 15.23 6.07
C GLY A 46 11.56 14.45 7.03
N GLY A 47 10.76 13.51 6.53
CA GLY A 47 9.86 12.67 7.34
C GLY A 47 8.44 13.23 7.52
N ARG A 48 8.13 14.39 6.91
CA ARG A 48 6.84 15.06 7.06
C ARG A 48 5.64 14.17 6.72
N TYR A 49 5.72 13.42 5.62
CA TYR A 49 4.63 12.51 5.23
C TYR A 49 4.37 11.45 6.31
N GLY A 50 5.45 10.92 6.91
CA GLY A 50 5.37 9.97 8.01
C GLY A 50 4.71 10.55 9.26
N ASP A 51 5.07 11.78 9.63
CA ASP A 51 4.47 12.48 10.77
C ASP A 51 2.97 12.67 10.60
N VAL A 52 2.53 13.10 9.42
CA VAL A 52 1.10 13.26 9.12
C VAL A 52 0.37 11.91 9.07
N LEU A 53 1.02 10.88 8.53
CA LEU A 53 0.44 9.53 8.47
C LEU A 53 0.21 8.93 9.86
N LEU A 54 1.11 9.20 10.82
CA LEU A 54 1.06 8.63 12.17
C LEU A 54 0.18 9.45 13.14
N ASN A 55 0.15 10.77 12.98
CA ASN A 55 -0.43 11.68 13.96
C ASN A 55 -1.63 12.48 13.42
N GLY A 56 -1.96 12.35 12.13
CA GLY A 56 -3.02 13.09 11.46
C GLY A 56 -3.83 12.25 10.50
N ASP A 57 -4.38 12.91 9.48
CA ASP A 57 -5.13 12.28 8.38
C ASP A 57 -4.50 12.67 7.04
N ILE A 58 -3.59 11.84 6.56
CA ILE A 58 -2.89 12.08 5.29
C ILE A 58 -3.84 12.16 4.08
N HIS A 59 -4.96 11.44 4.13
CA HIS A 59 -5.94 11.51 3.05
C HIS A 59 -6.71 12.82 3.07
N GLN A 60 -7.03 13.35 4.25
CA GLN A 60 -7.68 14.65 4.36
C GLN A 60 -6.72 15.78 3.95
N GLU A 61 -5.47 15.76 4.44
CA GLU A 61 -4.49 16.76 4.03
C GLU A 61 -4.27 16.82 2.51
N ASN A 62 -4.17 15.66 1.88
CA ASN A 62 -4.03 15.59 0.43
C ASN A 62 -5.32 15.99 -0.30
N ALA A 63 -6.50 15.71 0.26
CA ALA A 63 -7.79 16.14 -0.28
C ALA A 63 -7.90 17.66 -0.32
N ASP A 64 -7.51 18.32 0.75
CA ASP A 64 -7.53 19.78 0.87
C ASP A 64 -6.58 20.43 -0.15
N LYS A 65 -5.40 19.85 -0.38
CA LYS A 65 -4.42 20.34 -1.35
C LYS A 65 -4.86 20.14 -2.81
N ILE A 66 -5.49 19.01 -3.10
CA ILE A 66 -5.88 18.64 -4.48
C ILE A 66 -7.24 19.21 -4.85
N GLY A 67 -8.07 19.54 -3.86
CA GLY A 67 -9.44 20.06 -4.07
C GLY A 67 -10.44 18.97 -4.47
N ILE A 68 -10.25 17.72 -4.01
CA ILE A 68 -11.18 16.61 -4.23
C ILE A 68 -11.56 15.96 -2.90
N SER A 69 -12.61 15.13 -2.89
CA SER A 69 -13.06 14.52 -1.64
C SER A 69 -12.02 13.56 -1.04
N ARG A 70 -11.97 13.48 0.29
CA ARG A 70 -11.12 12.53 1.03
C ARG A 70 -11.30 11.08 0.56
N ARG A 71 -12.55 10.68 0.28
CA ARG A 71 -12.87 9.36 -0.27
C ARG A 71 -12.18 9.11 -1.60
N LEU A 72 -12.22 10.10 -2.49
CA LEU A 72 -11.60 10.01 -3.80
C LEU A 72 -10.08 10.00 -3.68
N VAL A 73 -9.50 10.84 -2.82
CA VAL A 73 -8.05 10.81 -2.55
C VAL A 73 -7.60 9.44 -2.07
N LYS A 74 -8.32 8.81 -1.14
CA LYS A 74 -8.01 7.45 -0.71
C LYS A 74 -7.97 6.48 -1.88
N THR A 75 -8.98 6.51 -2.75
CA THR A 75 -9.02 5.67 -3.95
C THR A 75 -7.86 5.96 -4.90
N VAL A 76 -7.55 7.24 -5.15
CA VAL A 76 -6.43 7.67 -6.01
C VAL A 76 -5.10 7.24 -5.42
N THR A 77 -4.91 7.39 -4.12
CA THR A 77 -3.69 6.95 -3.41
C THR A 77 -3.41 5.48 -3.68
N TYR A 78 -4.36 4.60 -3.40
CA TYR A 78 -4.16 3.18 -3.64
C TYR A 78 -4.03 2.84 -5.13
N ALA A 79 -4.83 3.47 -6.00
CA ALA A 79 -4.67 3.29 -7.43
C ALA A 79 -3.26 3.68 -7.91
N PHE A 80 -2.72 4.77 -7.38
CA PHE A 80 -1.36 5.24 -7.67
C PHE A 80 -0.31 4.23 -7.16
N LEU A 81 -0.42 3.79 -5.91
CA LEU A 81 0.50 2.84 -5.28
C LEU A 81 0.51 1.49 -6.00
N TYR A 82 -0.65 1.04 -6.45
CA TYR A 82 -0.78 -0.20 -7.23
C TYR A 82 -0.50 -0.04 -8.73
N GLY A 83 0.01 1.13 -9.16
CA GLY A 83 0.43 1.37 -10.54
C GLY A 83 -0.72 1.46 -11.56
N ALA A 84 -1.91 1.86 -11.12
CA ALA A 84 -3.03 2.06 -12.03
C ALA A 84 -2.71 3.14 -13.06
N GLY A 85 -3.08 2.89 -14.32
CA GLY A 85 -2.96 3.88 -15.40
C GLY A 85 -3.98 5.00 -15.27
N ASP A 86 -3.76 6.11 -15.98
CA ASP A 86 -4.60 7.32 -15.92
C ASP A 86 -6.07 7.05 -16.24
N HIS A 87 -6.35 6.17 -17.17
CA HIS A 87 -7.72 5.77 -17.50
C HIS A 87 -8.47 5.24 -16.25
N LYS A 88 -7.86 4.36 -15.47
CA LYS A 88 -8.47 3.80 -14.26
C LYS A 88 -8.64 4.85 -13.16
N ILE A 89 -7.67 5.77 -13.01
CA ILE A 89 -7.77 6.89 -12.06
C ILE A 89 -8.92 7.81 -12.46
N GLY A 90 -9.05 8.15 -13.76
CA GLY A 90 -10.14 8.98 -14.25
C GLY A 90 -11.53 8.36 -14.07
N LEU A 91 -11.67 7.06 -14.33
CA LEU A 91 -12.92 6.34 -14.07
C LEU A 91 -13.27 6.23 -12.58
N SER A 92 -12.27 6.27 -11.69
CA SER A 92 -12.49 6.34 -10.24
C SER A 92 -13.05 7.70 -9.80
N TYR A 93 -12.77 8.77 -10.58
CA TYR A 93 -13.35 10.09 -10.38
C TYR A 93 -14.80 10.14 -10.86
N ASP A 94 -15.04 9.70 -12.10
CA ASP A 94 -16.36 9.62 -12.70
C ASP A 94 -16.42 8.44 -13.67
N ALA A 95 -17.24 7.44 -13.33
CA ALA A 95 -17.40 6.21 -14.10
C ALA A 95 -18.10 6.41 -15.46
N GLN A 96 -18.73 7.58 -15.68
CA GLN A 96 -19.45 7.90 -16.92
C GLN A 96 -18.54 8.57 -17.98
N LEU A 97 -17.29 8.86 -17.66
CA LEU A 97 -16.36 9.48 -18.60
C LEU A 97 -16.08 8.58 -19.81
N SER A 98 -16.00 9.19 -21.00
CA SER A 98 -15.45 8.49 -22.16
C SER A 98 -13.98 8.10 -21.91
N SER A 99 -13.49 7.10 -22.63
CA SER A 99 -12.12 6.61 -22.45
C SER A 99 -11.06 7.72 -22.58
N GLN A 100 -11.24 8.65 -23.52
CA GLN A 100 -10.33 9.78 -23.71
C GLN A 100 -10.44 10.80 -22.58
N ALA A 101 -11.66 11.14 -22.14
CA ALA A 101 -11.89 12.06 -21.03
C ALA A 101 -11.36 11.46 -19.71
N ALA A 102 -11.56 10.17 -19.49
CA ALA A 102 -11.04 9.46 -18.33
C ALA A 102 -9.50 9.48 -18.28
N LYS A 103 -8.81 9.22 -19.40
CA LYS A 103 -7.34 9.33 -19.48
C LYS A 103 -6.86 10.74 -19.15
N LYS A 104 -7.49 11.77 -19.75
CA LYS A 104 -7.13 13.17 -19.48
C LYS A 104 -7.34 13.52 -18.01
N LYS A 105 -8.53 13.23 -17.47
CA LYS A 105 -8.86 13.51 -16.07
C LYS A 105 -7.94 12.76 -15.10
N GLY A 106 -7.64 11.50 -15.39
CA GLY A 106 -6.74 10.70 -14.58
C GLY A 106 -5.31 11.23 -14.56
N ALA A 107 -4.80 11.72 -15.70
CA ALA A 107 -3.50 12.38 -15.78
C ALA A 107 -3.45 13.66 -14.94
N GLU A 108 -4.51 14.50 -15.01
CA GLU A 108 -4.64 15.71 -14.19
C GLU A 108 -4.62 15.37 -12.69
N ILE A 109 -5.41 14.38 -12.27
CA ILE A 109 -5.46 13.93 -10.87
C ILE A 109 -4.14 13.36 -10.41
N ARG A 110 -3.48 12.53 -11.24
CA ARG A 110 -2.15 11.98 -10.95
C ARG A 110 -1.13 13.09 -10.73
N GLN A 111 -1.10 14.09 -11.60
CA GLN A 111 -0.17 15.20 -11.48
C GLN A 111 -0.46 16.01 -10.21
N ALA A 112 -1.71 16.36 -9.95
CA ALA A 112 -2.10 17.06 -8.72
C ALA A 112 -1.73 16.27 -7.45
N TYR A 113 -1.86 14.93 -7.50
CA TYR A 113 -1.46 14.06 -6.39
C TYR A 113 0.06 14.07 -6.17
N MET A 114 0.85 14.04 -7.24
CA MET A 114 2.32 14.14 -7.14
C MET A 114 2.77 15.51 -6.61
N ASP A 115 2.13 16.58 -7.06
CA ASP A 115 2.44 17.95 -6.63
C ASP A 115 2.07 18.21 -5.17
N ALA A 116 0.98 17.57 -4.69
CA ALA A 116 0.50 17.71 -3.32
C ALA A 116 1.45 17.06 -2.28
N ILE A 117 2.28 16.10 -2.70
CA ILE A 117 3.16 15.33 -1.80
C ILE A 117 4.62 15.71 -2.07
N PRO A 118 5.25 16.53 -1.19
CA PRO A 118 6.64 16.94 -1.36
C PRO A 118 7.58 15.75 -1.54
N GLY A 119 8.38 15.79 -2.59
CA GLY A 119 9.38 14.76 -2.88
C GLY A 119 8.86 13.51 -3.60
N LEU A 120 7.54 13.35 -3.80
CA LEU A 120 6.99 12.16 -4.45
C LEU A 120 7.47 12.02 -5.89
N GLU A 121 7.48 13.08 -6.66
CA GLU A 121 7.99 13.06 -8.03
C GLU A 121 9.48 12.67 -8.08
N LYS A 122 10.29 13.19 -7.17
CA LYS A 122 11.72 12.84 -7.06
C LYS A 122 11.89 11.34 -6.75
N LEU A 123 11.09 10.82 -5.82
CA LEU A 123 11.10 9.40 -5.49
C LEU A 123 10.72 8.54 -6.70
N VAL A 124 9.61 8.87 -7.37
CA VAL A 124 9.12 8.14 -8.55
C VAL A 124 10.20 8.11 -9.65
N ASN A 125 10.82 9.25 -9.94
CA ASN A 125 11.84 9.35 -10.97
C ASN A 125 13.11 8.57 -10.60
N ALA A 126 13.57 8.65 -9.35
CA ALA A 126 14.72 7.89 -8.88
C ALA A 126 14.50 6.37 -8.96
N VAL A 127 13.30 5.90 -8.58
CA VAL A 127 12.95 4.48 -8.63
C VAL A 127 12.82 4.00 -10.08
N LYS A 128 12.22 4.79 -10.97
CA LYS A 128 12.15 4.48 -12.41
C LYS A 128 13.53 4.36 -13.05
N SER A 129 14.41 5.35 -12.80
CA SER A 129 15.78 5.32 -13.32
C SER A 129 16.54 4.09 -12.79
N LYS A 130 16.41 3.75 -11.51
CA LYS A 130 17.03 2.54 -10.96
C LYS A 130 16.50 1.26 -11.63
N ALA A 131 15.22 1.22 -11.94
CA ALA A 131 14.57 0.06 -12.57
C ALA A 131 15.05 -0.19 -14.02
N GLU A 132 15.65 0.78 -14.69
CA GLU A 132 16.27 0.62 -16.02
C GLU A 132 17.40 -0.43 -16.02
N SER A 133 18.02 -0.68 -14.85
CA SER A 133 18.98 -1.78 -14.67
C SER A 133 18.32 -3.17 -14.53
N GLY A 134 16.99 -3.28 -14.68
CA GLY A 134 16.22 -4.52 -14.58
C GLY A 134 15.85 -4.93 -13.16
N TYR A 135 16.26 -4.17 -12.15
CA TYR A 135 15.92 -4.46 -10.75
C TYR A 135 15.92 -3.21 -9.87
N ILE A 136 15.28 -3.32 -8.70
CA ILE A 136 15.34 -2.35 -7.61
C ILE A 136 15.78 -3.06 -6.33
N ASN A 137 16.26 -2.32 -5.33
CA ASN A 137 16.57 -2.85 -4.02
C ASN A 137 15.42 -2.56 -3.05
N LEU A 138 14.94 -3.58 -2.34
CA LEU A 138 13.93 -3.45 -1.28
C LEU A 138 14.57 -2.91 0.02
N CYS A 139 13.75 -2.70 1.06
CA CYS A 139 14.19 -2.11 2.33
C CYS A 139 15.28 -2.90 3.06
N ASP A 140 15.41 -4.20 2.81
CA ASP A 140 16.45 -5.08 3.38
C ASP A 140 17.65 -5.29 2.42
N GLY A 141 17.70 -4.54 1.31
CA GLY A 141 18.78 -4.61 0.32
C GLY A 141 18.65 -5.71 -0.73
N ARG A 142 17.67 -6.63 -0.60
CA ARG A 142 17.47 -7.68 -1.63
C ARG A 142 17.06 -7.07 -2.96
N ARG A 143 17.47 -7.72 -4.04
CA ARG A 143 17.10 -7.33 -5.40
C ARG A 143 15.72 -7.86 -5.75
N CYS A 144 14.87 -6.99 -6.27
CA CYS A 144 13.58 -7.32 -6.85
C CYS A 144 13.63 -7.05 -8.34
N ALA A 145 13.45 -8.06 -9.18
CA ALA A 145 13.39 -7.90 -10.63
C ALA A 145 12.16 -7.05 -11.03
N VAL A 146 12.33 -6.16 -12.01
CA VAL A 146 11.28 -5.26 -12.49
C VAL A 146 11.15 -5.43 -14.00
N ASP A 147 9.96 -5.82 -14.43
CA ASP A 147 9.60 -6.05 -15.84
C ASP A 147 9.17 -4.78 -16.59
N GLY A 148 9.13 -3.63 -15.90
CA GLY A 148 8.80 -2.34 -16.49
C GLY A 148 8.94 -1.18 -15.50
N SER A 149 9.65 -0.13 -15.89
CA SER A 149 9.94 1.02 -15.02
C SER A 149 8.69 1.70 -14.45
N HIS A 150 7.55 1.64 -15.17
CA HIS A 150 6.27 2.19 -14.68
C HIS A 150 5.68 1.43 -13.49
N LYS A 151 6.10 0.19 -13.26
CA LYS A 151 5.69 -0.64 -12.12
C LYS A 151 6.66 -0.55 -10.94
N ALA A 152 7.81 0.10 -11.12
CA ALA A 152 8.92 0.06 -10.17
C ALA A 152 8.55 0.56 -8.77
N LEU A 153 7.78 1.65 -8.66
CA LEU A 153 7.31 2.14 -7.36
C LEU A 153 6.41 1.10 -6.66
N ASN A 154 5.51 0.48 -7.40
CA ASN A 154 4.63 -0.57 -6.87
C ASN A 154 5.46 -1.75 -6.33
N TYR A 155 6.42 -2.25 -7.11
CA TYR A 155 7.32 -3.31 -6.66
C TYR A 155 8.15 -2.92 -5.44
N LEU A 156 8.61 -1.66 -5.37
CA LEU A 156 9.35 -1.16 -4.22
C LEU A 156 8.51 -1.19 -2.94
N LEU A 157 7.30 -0.65 -3.01
CA LEU A 157 6.43 -0.51 -1.84
C LEU A 157 5.87 -1.84 -1.40
N GLN A 158 5.30 -2.63 -2.32
CA GLN A 158 4.73 -3.94 -1.99
C GLN A 158 5.81 -4.96 -1.61
N GLY A 159 6.94 -4.97 -2.32
CA GLY A 159 8.05 -5.85 -1.98
C GLY A 159 8.61 -5.57 -0.59
N SER A 160 8.79 -4.28 -0.25
CA SER A 160 9.27 -3.88 1.09
C SER A 160 8.21 -4.15 2.17
N ALA A 161 6.93 -3.91 1.89
CA ALA A 161 5.82 -4.28 2.77
C ALA A 161 5.84 -5.79 3.06
N GLY A 162 6.03 -6.62 2.04
CA GLY A 162 6.14 -8.07 2.19
C GLY A 162 7.35 -8.52 3.03
N VAL A 163 8.48 -7.77 2.99
CA VAL A 163 9.63 -8.01 3.86
C VAL A 163 9.25 -7.77 5.32
N ILE A 164 8.66 -6.61 5.62
CA ILE A 164 8.23 -6.25 6.98
C ILE A 164 7.17 -7.22 7.51
N ALA A 165 6.19 -7.56 6.70
CA ALA A 165 5.13 -8.49 7.07
C ALA A 165 5.68 -9.88 7.44
N LYS A 166 6.66 -10.41 6.68
CA LYS A 166 7.33 -11.67 7.01
C LYS A 166 8.17 -11.58 8.27
N GLN A 167 8.85 -10.47 8.51
CA GLN A 167 9.58 -10.25 9.76
C GLN A 167 8.62 -10.20 10.95
N TRP A 168 7.48 -9.54 10.81
CA TRP A 168 6.44 -9.51 11.82
C TRP A 168 5.89 -10.91 12.12
N MET A 169 5.63 -11.74 11.11
CA MET A 169 5.22 -13.13 11.29
C MET A 169 6.25 -13.93 12.13
N ILE A 170 7.54 -13.78 11.81
CA ILE A 170 8.62 -14.45 12.55
C ILE A 170 8.69 -13.93 14.00
N HIS A 171 8.57 -12.62 14.18
CA HIS A 171 8.55 -11.99 15.52
C HIS A 171 7.40 -12.54 16.37
N THR A 172 6.20 -12.60 15.80
CA THR A 172 5.01 -13.15 16.47
C THR A 172 5.24 -14.60 16.87
N HIS A 173 5.77 -15.43 15.96
CA HIS A 173 6.09 -16.81 16.25
C HIS A 173 7.05 -16.95 17.45
N ASN A 174 8.14 -16.21 17.42
CA ASN A 174 9.15 -16.24 18.48
C ASN A 174 8.58 -15.72 19.82
N THR A 175 7.73 -14.69 19.80
CA THR A 175 7.10 -14.15 21.01
C THR A 175 6.15 -15.16 21.64
N ILE A 176 5.32 -15.85 20.84
CA ILE A 176 4.44 -16.92 21.31
C ILE A 176 5.26 -17.98 22.04
N ALA A 177 6.36 -18.44 21.44
CA ALA A 177 7.21 -19.46 22.04
C ALA A 177 7.95 -18.98 23.30
N THR A 178 8.53 -17.76 23.27
CA THR A 178 9.33 -17.22 24.38
C THR A 178 8.49 -16.84 25.59
N CYS A 179 7.26 -16.37 25.35
CA CYS A 179 6.34 -15.98 26.43
C CYS A 179 5.41 -17.14 26.86
N GLU A 180 5.64 -18.33 26.34
CA GLU A 180 4.82 -19.54 26.63
C GLU A 180 3.31 -19.29 26.47
N ILE A 181 2.93 -18.51 25.43
CA ILE A 181 1.53 -18.21 25.16
C ILE A 181 0.88 -19.46 24.54
N ASP A 182 -0.26 -19.91 25.10
CA ASP A 182 -1.04 -21.01 24.55
C ASP A 182 -1.76 -20.56 23.27
N ALA A 183 -1.01 -20.40 22.21
CA ALA A 183 -1.48 -19.96 20.90
C ALA A 183 -0.58 -20.50 19.78
N HIS A 184 -1.13 -20.54 18.57
CA HIS A 184 -0.35 -20.88 17.38
C HIS A 184 -0.86 -20.07 16.17
N GLN A 185 0.04 -19.76 15.24
CA GLN A 185 -0.30 -19.10 14.01
C GLN A 185 -1.06 -20.04 13.07
N LEU A 186 -2.16 -19.55 12.49
CA LEU A 186 -3.02 -20.33 11.60
C LEU A 186 -2.76 -20.00 10.12
N ALA A 187 -2.71 -18.73 9.79
CA ALA A 187 -2.54 -18.26 8.43
C ALA A 187 -1.87 -16.89 8.43
N PHE A 188 -1.22 -16.57 7.34
CA PHE A 188 -0.69 -15.26 7.04
C PHE A 188 -1.23 -14.86 5.66
N ILE A 189 -2.10 -13.87 5.62
CA ILE A 189 -2.87 -13.52 4.45
C ILE A 189 -2.61 -12.04 4.13
N HIS A 190 -1.75 -11.77 3.14
CA HIS A 190 -1.35 -10.44 2.72
C HIS A 190 -0.57 -9.70 3.83
N ASP A 191 -1.24 -8.89 4.64
CA ASP A 191 -0.72 -8.09 5.75
C ASP A 191 -1.43 -8.37 7.08
N GLU A 192 -2.23 -9.44 7.14
CA GLU A 192 -2.98 -9.93 8.29
C GLU A 192 -2.54 -11.35 8.71
#